data_f9c40741605a1acf0f73744a5c3a9c87
#
_entry.id   f9c40741605a1acf0f73744a5c3a9c87
#
_cell.length_a   1.000
_cell.length_b   1.000
_cell.length_c   1.000
_cell.angle_alpha   90.00
_cell.angle_beta   90.00
_cell.angle_gamma   90.00
#
_symmetry.space_group_name_H-M   'P 1'
#
loop_
_entity.id
_entity.type
_entity.pdbx_description
1 polymer ?
#
loop_
_entity_poly.entity_id
_entity_poly.type
_entity_poly.pdbx_seq_one_letter_code
_entity_poly.pdbx_strand_id
1 'polypeptide(L)'
;LYLPGISSAQQPTPMQTEPAQAPAPDDGQAESSSPKAEEVPLDKIRGLVEIFHKIKQDYVEEVSDEQLLEDAMKGMLAGLDPHSNYLDGKAYQGLQDSTSGEFGGLGIEVGVEDGFIKVIAPIDDTPAARAGIQAGDLIIRLDDTPVKGIGLNQAVKKMRGKAGAPIELTIVREGEEKPLTFSIVRDVIKIRSVKSRFLEPGFLYLRVAHFQSRTGEDFRDAIQKRIEENKKPLKGVVLDLRNNPGGVLGAAVAISDAFLDEGKIVYTEGRVKDSKLDFNAKPPDLVAGAPVVVLINEGSASASEIVAGALQDQKRAVIMGRESFGKGSVQTIFPMSNDSALKLTTARYYTPSGRSIQAEGILPDIV
;
A
#
# COMPACT_ATOMS: atom_id res chain seq x y z
N LEU A 1 -0.74 -6.89 75.45
CA LEU A 1 -1.64 -7.95 76.00
C LEU A 1 -2.59 -8.43 74.89
N TYR A 2 -2.45 -9.72 74.59
CA TYR A 2 -3.36 -10.60 73.81
C TYR A 2 -3.57 -10.34 72.28
N LEU A 3 -2.83 -11.12 71.50
CA LEU A 3 -3.29 -11.67 70.23
C LEU A 3 -4.28 -12.81 70.47
N PRO A 4 -5.28 -13.04 69.63
CA PRO A 4 -5.37 -14.28 68.85
C PRO A 4 -5.85 -13.98 67.44
N GLY A 5 -5.56 -14.71 66.43
CA GLY A 5 -5.48 -16.09 66.10
C GLY A 5 -5.59 -16.12 64.59
N ILE A 6 -4.61 -16.68 63.91
CA ILE A 6 -4.59 -16.88 62.47
C ILE A 6 -5.59 -17.97 62.10
N SER A 7 -6.64 -17.65 61.32
CA SER A 7 -7.52 -18.64 60.71
C SER A 7 -7.04 -18.88 59.27
N SER A 8 -6.58 -20.11 59.02
CA SER A 8 -6.17 -20.61 57.73
C SER A 8 -7.36 -20.67 56.77
N ALA A 9 -7.30 -19.89 55.68
CA ALA A 9 -8.21 -20.04 54.55
C ALA A 9 -7.79 -21.26 53.73
N GLN A 10 -8.65 -22.26 53.68
CA GLN A 10 -8.55 -23.44 52.81
C GLN A 10 -8.59 -23.03 51.35
N GLN A 11 -7.61 -23.53 50.57
CA GLN A 11 -7.65 -23.48 49.14
C GLN A 11 -8.77 -24.38 48.57
N PRO A 12 -9.54 -23.94 47.56
CA PRO A 12 -10.53 -24.81 46.92
C PRO A 12 -9.82 -25.83 46.05
N THR A 13 -10.18 -27.09 46.23
CA THR A 13 -9.82 -28.25 45.45
C THR A 13 -10.25 -28.09 43.98
N PRO A 14 -9.44 -28.41 42.98
CA PRO A 14 -9.88 -28.38 41.60
C PRO A 14 -10.91 -29.49 41.35
N MET A 15 -12.08 -29.11 40.86
CA MET A 15 -13.12 -30.00 40.39
C MET A 15 -12.61 -30.71 39.09
N GLN A 16 -12.45 -32.03 39.20
CA GLN A 16 -12.23 -32.90 38.02
C GLN A 16 -13.53 -32.97 37.22
N THR A 17 -13.55 -32.35 36.06
CA THR A 17 -14.59 -32.59 35.04
C THR A 17 -14.23 -33.85 34.28
N GLU A 18 -15.05 -34.89 34.42
CA GLU A 18 -15.05 -36.06 33.55
C GLU A 18 -15.18 -35.64 32.07
N PRO A 19 -14.43 -36.24 31.13
CA PRO A 19 -14.61 -35.96 29.72
C PRO A 19 -15.93 -36.55 29.24
N ALA A 20 -16.85 -35.72 28.77
CA ALA A 20 -18.04 -36.17 28.05
C ALA A 20 -17.65 -37.03 26.84
N GLN A 21 -18.16 -38.22 26.78
CA GLN A 21 -18.03 -39.12 25.63
C GLN A 21 -18.59 -38.43 24.37
N ALA A 22 -17.74 -38.27 23.36
CA ALA A 22 -18.15 -37.85 22.03
C ALA A 22 -19.07 -38.92 21.42
N PRO A 23 -20.16 -38.55 20.72
CA PRO A 23 -20.97 -39.48 19.96
C PRO A 23 -20.14 -40.11 18.83
N ALA A 24 -20.37 -41.40 18.58
CA ALA A 24 -19.74 -42.17 17.53
C ALA A 24 -19.89 -41.46 16.16
N PRO A 25 -18.89 -41.53 15.27
CA PRO A 25 -19.02 -40.98 13.94
C PRO A 25 -20.08 -41.75 13.15
N ASP A 26 -21.05 -40.98 12.65
CA ASP A 26 -22.00 -41.40 11.63
C ASP A 26 -21.22 -41.71 10.35
N ASP A 27 -21.25 -42.93 9.85
CA ASP A 27 -20.63 -43.39 8.62
C ASP A 27 -21.36 -42.87 7.36
N GLY A 28 -21.66 -41.56 7.37
CA GLY A 28 -22.02 -40.82 6.17
C GLY A 28 -20.78 -40.57 5.33
N GLN A 29 -20.57 -41.32 4.26
CA GLN A 29 -19.58 -41.08 3.23
C GLN A 29 -19.74 -39.68 2.67
N ALA A 30 -19.08 -38.69 3.30
CA ALA A 30 -18.78 -37.43 2.66
C ALA A 30 -17.67 -37.70 1.63
N GLU A 31 -18.04 -37.82 0.37
CA GLU A 31 -17.10 -37.74 -0.75
C GLU A 31 -16.34 -36.43 -0.61
N SER A 32 -15.15 -36.50 -0.06
CA SER A 32 -14.18 -35.43 -0.11
C SER A 32 -13.74 -35.31 -1.56
N SER A 33 -14.40 -34.43 -2.30
CA SER A 33 -13.90 -33.96 -3.59
C SER A 33 -12.71 -33.06 -3.36
N SER A 34 -11.57 -33.63 -2.98
CA SER A 34 -10.28 -33.01 -3.18
C SER A 34 -10.19 -32.65 -4.67
N PRO A 35 -9.86 -31.38 -5.04
CA PRO A 35 -9.64 -31.08 -6.44
C PRO A 35 -8.58 -32.05 -6.94
N LYS A 36 -8.90 -32.87 -7.98
CA LYS A 36 -7.92 -33.68 -8.68
C LYS A 36 -6.75 -32.77 -8.99
N ALA A 37 -5.57 -33.11 -8.46
CA ALA A 37 -4.34 -32.46 -8.89
C ALA A 37 -4.26 -32.67 -10.39
N GLU A 38 -4.45 -31.62 -11.17
CA GLU A 38 -4.28 -31.70 -12.63
C GLU A 38 -2.85 -32.16 -12.87
N GLU A 39 -2.69 -33.25 -13.60
CA GLU A 39 -1.39 -33.81 -13.95
C GLU A 39 -0.61 -32.72 -14.72
N VAL A 40 0.61 -32.45 -14.28
CA VAL A 40 1.50 -31.49 -14.96
C VAL A 40 1.73 -31.98 -16.39
N PRO A 41 1.48 -31.20 -17.44
CA PRO A 41 1.59 -31.63 -18.83
C PRO A 41 3.06 -31.82 -19.23
N LEU A 42 3.64 -32.95 -18.93
CA LEU A 42 5.08 -33.26 -19.08
C LEU A 42 5.61 -32.98 -20.51
N ASP A 43 4.80 -33.24 -21.54
CA ASP A 43 5.21 -32.97 -22.94
C ASP A 43 5.35 -31.47 -23.20
N LYS A 44 4.52 -30.62 -22.57
CA LYS A 44 4.65 -29.17 -22.66
C LYS A 44 5.87 -28.66 -21.91
N ILE A 45 6.18 -29.28 -20.76
CA ILE A 45 7.40 -28.94 -20.02
C ILE A 45 8.64 -29.36 -20.82
N ARG A 46 8.65 -30.53 -21.47
CA ARG A 46 9.76 -30.89 -22.38
C ARG A 46 9.95 -29.88 -23.49
N GLY A 47 8.85 -29.46 -24.16
CA GLY A 47 8.92 -28.41 -25.19
C GLY A 47 9.49 -27.10 -24.68
N LEU A 48 9.14 -26.69 -23.47
CA LEU A 48 9.74 -25.49 -22.84
C LEU A 48 11.25 -25.63 -22.64
N VAL A 49 11.70 -26.82 -22.16
CA VAL A 49 13.14 -27.12 -21.98
C VAL A 49 13.87 -27.15 -23.33
N GLU A 50 13.27 -27.70 -24.38
CA GLU A 50 13.85 -27.70 -25.74
C GLU A 50 14.02 -26.28 -26.26
N ILE A 51 13.02 -25.41 -26.12
CA ILE A 51 13.10 -23.99 -26.50
C ILE A 51 14.22 -23.29 -25.72
N PHE A 52 14.31 -23.54 -24.41
CA PHE A 52 15.36 -22.98 -23.55
C PHE A 52 16.76 -23.35 -24.06
N HIS A 53 17.01 -24.63 -24.34
CA HIS A 53 18.28 -25.08 -24.87
C HIS A 53 18.57 -24.50 -26.26
N LYS A 54 17.54 -24.40 -27.15
CA LYS A 54 17.70 -23.87 -28.48
C LYS A 54 18.09 -22.39 -28.48
N ILE A 55 17.48 -21.59 -27.58
CA ILE A 55 17.87 -20.20 -27.40
C ILE A 55 19.32 -20.08 -26.94
N LYS A 56 19.72 -20.86 -25.94
CA LYS A 56 21.10 -20.83 -25.43
C LYS A 56 22.13 -21.23 -26.48
N GLN A 57 21.76 -22.11 -27.41
CA GLN A 57 22.66 -22.63 -28.42
C GLN A 57 22.77 -21.71 -29.65
N ASP A 58 21.66 -21.14 -30.11
CA ASP A 58 21.59 -20.54 -31.46
C ASP A 58 21.22 -19.04 -31.43
N TYR A 59 20.86 -18.45 -30.28
CA TYR A 59 20.56 -17.04 -30.23
C TYR A 59 21.82 -16.21 -30.49
N VAL A 60 21.67 -15.07 -31.14
CA VAL A 60 22.77 -14.21 -31.62
C VAL A 60 23.64 -13.64 -30.50
N GLU A 61 23.10 -13.51 -29.29
CA GLU A 61 23.79 -13.02 -28.12
C GLU A 61 23.72 -14.05 -26.97
N GLU A 62 24.73 -14.05 -26.09
CA GLU A 62 24.69 -14.90 -24.91
C GLU A 62 23.64 -14.39 -23.92
N VAL A 63 22.73 -15.28 -23.48
CA VAL A 63 21.73 -15.02 -22.46
C VAL A 63 21.93 -15.95 -21.29
N SER A 64 21.88 -15.41 -20.07
CA SER A 64 22.02 -16.21 -18.85
C SER A 64 20.78 -17.08 -18.59
N ASP A 65 20.96 -18.20 -17.87
CA ASP A 65 19.87 -19.07 -17.46
C ASP A 65 18.84 -18.33 -16.60
N GLU A 66 19.35 -17.49 -15.70
CA GLU A 66 18.53 -16.67 -14.81
C GLU A 66 17.60 -15.74 -15.57
N GLN A 67 18.15 -15.03 -16.58
CA GLN A 67 17.37 -14.13 -17.43
C GLN A 67 16.29 -14.86 -18.22
N LEU A 68 16.61 -16.01 -18.83
CA LEU A 68 15.65 -16.82 -19.59
C LEU A 68 14.51 -17.35 -18.70
N LEU A 69 14.84 -17.80 -17.49
CA LEU A 69 13.84 -18.30 -16.54
C LEU A 69 12.95 -17.17 -16.02
N GLU A 70 13.53 -16.01 -15.72
CA GLU A 70 12.72 -14.84 -15.33
C GLU A 70 11.80 -14.38 -16.46
N ASP A 71 12.28 -14.32 -17.70
CA ASP A 71 11.49 -13.92 -18.86
C ASP A 71 10.37 -14.92 -19.14
N ALA A 72 10.60 -16.23 -18.94
CA ALA A 72 9.57 -17.24 -19.04
C ALA A 72 8.47 -17.03 -17.97
N MET A 73 8.85 -16.76 -16.70
CA MET A 73 7.89 -16.47 -15.63
C MET A 73 7.10 -15.18 -15.91
N LYS A 74 7.77 -14.12 -16.37
CA LYS A 74 7.12 -12.86 -16.77
C LYS A 74 6.15 -13.09 -17.93
N GLY A 75 6.55 -13.90 -18.93
CA GLY A 75 5.72 -14.24 -20.08
C GLY A 75 4.44 -15.00 -19.71
N MET A 76 4.52 -15.96 -18.80
CA MET A 76 3.33 -16.68 -18.31
C MET A 76 2.32 -15.76 -17.67
N LEU A 77 2.77 -14.77 -16.91
CA LEU A 77 1.90 -13.83 -16.20
C LEU A 77 1.34 -12.76 -17.11
N ALA A 78 2.13 -12.26 -18.05
CA ALA A 78 1.67 -11.30 -19.06
C ALA A 78 0.54 -11.84 -19.94
N GLY A 79 0.47 -13.16 -20.09
CA GLY A 79 -0.62 -13.83 -20.80
C GLY A 79 -1.95 -13.92 -20.03
N LEU A 80 -1.97 -13.58 -18.74
CA LEU A 80 -3.20 -13.62 -17.93
C LEU A 80 -3.95 -12.29 -17.97
N ASP A 81 -3.30 -11.21 -17.59
CA ASP A 81 -3.85 -9.86 -17.52
C ASP A 81 -2.72 -8.81 -17.34
N PRO A 82 -3.00 -7.49 -17.56
CA PRO A 82 -1.96 -6.46 -17.48
C PRO A 82 -1.50 -6.12 -16.05
N HIS A 83 -2.11 -6.70 -15.02
CA HIS A 83 -1.83 -6.40 -13.62
C HIS A 83 -1.05 -7.50 -12.91
N SER A 84 -1.14 -8.75 -13.42
CA SER A 84 -0.36 -9.89 -12.92
C SER A 84 1.08 -9.80 -13.39
N ASN A 85 2.04 -9.97 -12.48
CA ASN A 85 3.45 -9.84 -12.80
C ASN A 85 4.36 -10.63 -11.85
N TYR A 86 5.52 -11.05 -12.34
CA TYR A 86 6.63 -11.50 -11.53
C TYR A 86 7.43 -10.27 -11.07
N LEU A 87 7.65 -10.18 -9.78
CA LEU A 87 8.42 -9.12 -9.14
C LEU A 87 9.76 -9.69 -8.70
N ASP A 88 10.85 -9.27 -9.35
CA ASP A 88 12.20 -9.53 -8.84
C ASP A 88 12.40 -8.85 -7.48
N GLY A 89 13.50 -9.14 -6.79
CA GLY A 89 13.76 -8.62 -5.45
C GLY A 89 13.68 -7.08 -5.37
N LYS A 90 14.09 -6.37 -6.44
CA LYS A 90 14.02 -4.90 -6.49
C LYS A 90 12.61 -4.37 -6.68
N ALA A 91 11.86 -4.99 -7.59
CA ALA A 91 10.47 -4.62 -7.84
C ALA A 91 9.59 -4.94 -6.63
N TYR A 92 9.86 -6.08 -5.96
CA TYR A 92 9.15 -6.46 -4.75
C TYR A 92 9.45 -5.51 -3.59
N GLN A 93 10.72 -5.14 -3.35
CA GLN A 93 11.08 -4.13 -2.36
C GLN A 93 10.43 -2.78 -2.66
N GLY A 94 10.44 -2.33 -3.93
CA GLY A 94 9.78 -1.10 -4.33
C GLY A 94 8.26 -1.12 -4.09
N LEU A 95 7.61 -2.28 -4.28
CA LEU A 95 6.21 -2.46 -3.92
C LEU A 95 5.99 -2.38 -2.41
N GLN A 96 6.84 -3.02 -1.61
CA GLN A 96 6.78 -2.95 -0.15
C GLN A 96 6.96 -1.51 0.36
N ASP A 97 7.96 -0.78 -0.14
CA ASP A 97 8.19 0.63 0.18
C ASP A 97 6.96 1.51 -0.15
N SER A 98 6.37 1.31 -1.33
CA SER A 98 5.18 2.07 -1.75
C SER A 98 3.93 1.73 -0.94
N THR A 99 3.79 0.47 -0.54
CA THR A 99 2.64 -0.03 0.23
C THR A 99 2.73 0.36 1.70
N SER A 100 3.92 0.28 2.29
CA SER A 100 4.14 0.75 3.67
C SER A 100 4.10 2.28 3.77
N GLY A 101 4.53 2.97 2.72
CA GLY A 101 4.77 4.41 2.74
C GLY A 101 6.06 4.79 3.49
N GLU A 102 6.90 3.80 3.75
CA GLU A 102 8.15 3.95 4.48
C GLU A 102 9.30 3.37 3.66
N PHE A 103 10.41 4.07 3.61
CA PHE A 103 11.64 3.59 2.96
C PHE A 103 12.88 4.10 3.69
N GLY A 104 13.94 3.32 3.64
CA GLY A 104 15.23 3.77 4.18
C GLY A 104 15.88 4.79 3.27
N GLY A 105 16.23 5.96 3.80
CA GLY A 105 16.81 7.04 3.02
C GLY A 105 17.19 8.26 3.82
N LEU A 106 17.31 9.40 3.13
CA LEU A 106 17.76 10.67 3.70
C LEU A 106 16.61 11.66 3.95
N GLY A 107 15.49 11.49 3.22
CA GLY A 107 14.36 12.43 3.28
C GLY A 107 14.63 13.72 2.51
N ILE A 108 14.99 13.60 1.24
CA ILE A 108 15.26 14.73 0.34
C ILE A 108 14.39 14.59 -0.91
N GLU A 109 13.71 15.64 -1.28
CA GLU A 109 13.11 15.79 -2.60
C GLU A 109 14.16 16.32 -3.56
N VAL A 110 14.39 15.63 -4.68
CA VAL A 110 15.47 15.96 -5.61
C VAL A 110 15.01 16.05 -7.05
N GLY A 111 15.69 16.87 -7.83
CA GLY A 111 15.56 16.99 -9.27
C GLY A 111 16.92 16.92 -9.96
N VAL A 112 16.93 17.18 -11.27
CA VAL A 112 18.17 17.29 -12.07
C VAL A 112 18.31 18.73 -12.57
N GLU A 113 19.50 19.31 -12.40
CA GLU A 113 19.88 20.60 -12.97
C GLU A 113 21.32 20.53 -13.47
N ASP A 114 21.55 20.82 -14.75
CA ASP A 114 22.86 20.83 -15.42
C ASP A 114 23.67 19.51 -15.26
N GLY A 115 22.94 18.37 -15.18
CA GLY A 115 23.54 17.05 -15.01
C GLY A 115 23.93 16.70 -13.58
N PHE A 116 23.61 17.55 -12.61
CA PHE A 116 23.75 17.31 -11.18
C PHE A 116 22.41 17.04 -10.51
N ILE A 117 22.43 16.52 -9.29
CA ILE A 117 21.23 16.32 -8.49
C ILE A 117 21.00 17.56 -7.62
N LYS A 118 19.92 18.30 -7.90
CA LYS A 118 19.53 19.46 -7.13
C LYS A 118 18.55 19.06 -6.02
N VAL A 119 18.82 19.53 -4.81
CA VAL A 119 17.87 19.45 -3.70
C VAL A 119 16.75 20.46 -3.94
N ILE A 120 15.52 19.96 -4.14
CA ILE A 120 14.31 20.78 -4.22
C ILE A 120 13.94 21.22 -2.81
N ALA A 121 13.84 20.28 -1.87
CA ALA A 121 13.65 20.52 -0.46
C ALA A 121 14.07 19.32 0.39
N PRO A 122 14.67 19.50 1.57
CA PRO A 122 14.69 18.47 2.59
C PRO A 122 13.28 18.31 3.18
N ILE A 123 12.90 17.10 3.52
CA ILE A 123 11.63 16.80 4.22
C ILE A 123 11.86 17.08 5.71
N ASP A 124 10.93 17.77 6.36
CA ASP A 124 11.00 18.09 7.78
C ASP A 124 11.16 16.81 8.64
N ASP A 125 11.90 16.94 9.74
CA ASP A 125 12.17 15.87 10.71
C ASP A 125 12.93 14.64 10.15
N THR A 126 13.58 14.78 8.98
CA THR A 126 14.38 13.71 8.36
C THR A 126 15.88 13.87 8.61
N PRO A 127 16.69 12.82 8.35
CA PRO A 127 18.15 12.90 8.50
C PRO A 127 18.79 14.06 7.74
N ALA A 128 18.35 14.32 6.51
CA ALA A 128 18.91 15.41 5.71
C ALA A 128 18.58 16.79 6.29
N ALA A 129 17.34 17.01 6.73
CA ALA A 129 16.97 18.25 7.40
C ALA A 129 17.77 18.47 8.68
N ARG A 130 17.93 17.41 9.50
CA ARG A 130 18.74 17.46 10.73
C ARG A 130 20.23 17.71 10.45
N ALA A 131 20.75 17.21 9.33
CA ALA A 131 22.13 17.43 8.91
C ALA A 131 22.38 18.84 8.34
N GLY A 132 21.33 19.62 8.06
CA GLY A 132 21.45 20.97 7.52
C GLY A 132 21.54 21.05 5.99
N ILE A 133 21.07 20.03 5.28
CA ILE A 133 20.84 20.10 3.83
C ILE A 133 19.76 21.16 3.55
N GLN A 134 19.93 21.94 2.49
CA GLN A 134 19.05 23.07 2.15
C GLN A 134 18.51 22.94 0.73
N ALA A 135 17.38 23.60 0.48
CA ALA A 135 16.87 23.77 -0.87
C ALA A 135 17.88 24.53 -1.73
N GLY A 136 18.09 24.08 -2.96
CA GLY A 136 19.08 24.67 -3.88
C GLY A 136 20.46 24.00 -3.83
N ASP A 137 20.79 23.19 -2.82
CA ASP A 137 22.03 22.43 -2.77
C ASP A 137 22.21 21.55 -4.02
N LEU A 138 23.38 21.57 -4.63
CA LEU A 138 23.74 20.69 -5.75
C LEU A 138 24.59 19.54 -5.23
N ILE A 139 24.06 18.33 -5.23
CA ILE A 139 24.81 17.13 -4.85
C ILE A 139 25.74 16.77 -6.03
N ILE A 140 27.05 16.77 -5.77
CA ILE A 140 28.07 16.47 -6.76
C ILE A 140 28.71 15.09 -6.59
N ARG A 141 28.63 14.51 -5.37
CA ARG A 141 29.10 13.13 -5.07
C ARG A 141 28.18 12.46 -4.05
N LEU A 142 28.10 11.16 -4.17
CA LEU A 142 27.46 10.22 -3.22
C LEU A 142 28.50 9.15 -2.87
N ASP A 143 29.00 9.17 -1.64
CA ASP A 143 30.23 8.46 -1.24
C ASP A 143 31.36 8.78 -2.24
N ASP A 144 32.05 7.80 -2.76
CA ASP A 144 33.11 7.95 -3.77
C ASP A 144 32.59 8.15 -5.20
N THR A 145 31.27 8.12 -5.44
CA THR A 145 30.71 8.17 -6.78
C THR A 145 30.34 9.59 -7.20
N PRO A 146 30.96 10.15 -8.27
CA PRO A 146 30.51 11.40 -8.86
C PRO A 146 29.08 11.28 -9.40
N VAL A 147 28.26 12.30 -9.18
CA VAL A 147 26.85 12.31 -9.61
C VAL A 147 26.70 12.72 -11.08
N LYS A 148 27.65 13.45 -11.63
CA LYS A 148 27.62 13.89 -13.03
C LYS A 148 27.61 12.69 -13.98
N GLY A 149 26.55 12.59 -14.78
CA GLY A 149 26.39 11.49 -15.76
C GLY A 149 25.63 10.27 -15.23
N ILE A 150 25.29 10.21 -13.94
CA ILE A 150 24.33 9.22 -13.46
C ILE A 150 22.93 9.81 -13.51
N GLY A 151 21.95 9.03 -13.98
CA GLY A 151 20.56 9.48 -14.02
C GLY A 151 19.96 9.63 -12.63
N LEU A 152 18.89 10.45 -12.52
CA LEU A 152 18.17 10.70 -11.27
C LEU A 152 17.82 9.40 -10.53
N ASN A 153 17.32 8.39 -11.24
CA ASN A 153 16.94 7.11 -10.65
C ASN A 153 18.12 6.38 -10.02
N GLN A 154 19.30 6.43 -10.61
CA GLN A 154 20.51 5.82 -10.06
C GLN A 154 20.99 6.59 -8.82
N ALA A 155 20.95 7.92 -8.84
CA ALA A 155 21.29 8.75 -7.68
C ALA A 155 20.33 8.49 -6.51
N VAL A 156 19.01 8.48 -6.76
CA VAL A 156 17.99 8.15 -5.76
C VAL A 156 18.23 6.75 -5.18
N LYS A 157 18.55 5.76 -6.03
CA LYS A 157 18.85 4.39 -5.58
C LYS A 157 20.07 4.34 -4.64
N LYS A 158 21.11 5.15 -4.89
CA LYS A 158 22.29 5.24 -4.02
C LYS A 158 21.97 5.98 -2.70
N MET A 159 21.13 7.02 -2.74
CA MET A 159 20.68 7.74 -1.53
C MET A 159 19.76 6.89 -0.65
N ARG A 160 18.95 5.99 -1.24
CA ARG A 160 18.20 4.98 -0.50
C ARG A 160 19.12 3.91 0.07
N GLY A 161 18.65 3.17 1.06
CA GLY A 161 19.34 2.06 1.67
C GLY A 161 18.84 1.75 3.06
N LYS A 162 19.42 0.75 3.70
CA LYS A 162 18.98 0.30 5.02
C LYS A 162 19.10 1.43 6.06
N ALA A 163 18.06 1.63 6.87
CA ALA A 163 18.09 2.54 8.01
C ALA A 163 19.26 2.16 8.94
N GLY A 164 19.98 3.17 9.44
CA GLY A 164 21.21 3.01 10.21
C GLY A 164 22.50 2.98 9.38
N ALA A 165 22.43 2.79 8.05
CA ALA A 165 23.61 2.82 7.20
C ALA A 165 24.01 4.27 6.86
N PRO A 166 25.32 4.66 7.02
CA PRO A 166 25.78 5.99 6.66
C PRO A 166 25.90 6.17 5.15
N ILE A 167 25.86 7.41 4.71
CA ILE A 167 26.22 7.86 3.36
C ILE A 167 26.86 9.25 3.47
N GLU A 168 27.85 9.50 2.64
CA GLU A 168 28.50 10.79 2.53
C GLU A 168 27.98 11.56 1.29
N LEU A 169 27.51 12.78 1.48
CA LEU A 169 27.11 13.68 0.42
C LEU A 169 28.14 14.81 0.31
N THR A 170 28.69 15.01 -0.89
CA THR A 170 29.41 16.25 -1.20
C THR A 170 28.51 17.14 -2.02
N ILE A 171 28.27 18.35 -1.54
CA ILE A 171 27.40 19.34 -2.18
C ILE A 171 28.11 20.64 -2.50
N VAL A 172 27.59 21.35 -3.49
CA VAL A 172 27.91 22.76 -3.75
C VAL A 172 26.69 23.60 -3.35
N ARG A 173 26.92 24.63 -2.55
CA ARG A 173 25.88 25.55 -2.06
C ARG A 173 26.20 26.95 -2.53
N GLU A 174 25.20 27.69 -3.00
CA GLU A 174 25.34 29.09 -3.35
C GLU A 174 25.81 29.91 -2.14
N GLY A 175 26.83 30.75 -2.33
CA GLY A 175 27.44 31.53 -1.25
C GLY A 175 28.59 30.86 -0.50
N GLU A 176 28.87 29.58 -0.75
CA GLU A 176 30.00 28.83 -0.17
C GLU A 176 31.15 28.71 -1.17
N GLU A 177 32.37 29.06 -0.76
CA GLU A 177 33.55 29.00 -1.64
C GLU A 177 34.03 27.59 -1.95
N LYS A 178 33.67 26.60 -1.10
CA LYS A 178 34.15 25.22 -1.19
C LYS A 178 32.99 24.24 -1.07
N PRO A 179 33.08 23.08 -1.72
CA PRO A 179 32.10 22.01 -1.51
C PRO A 179 32.01 21.63 -0.02
N LEU A 180 30.80 21.39 0.43
CA LEU A 180 30.48 20.96 1.79
C LEU A 180 30.29 19.43 1.80
N THR A 181 30.76 18.78 2.85
CA THR A 181 30.62 17.32 3.03
C THR A 181 29.71 17.05 4.22
N PHE A 182 28.69 16.21 4.00
CA PHE A 182 27.73 15.79 5.02
C PHE A 182 27.74 14.26 5.16
N SER A 183 28.08 13.78 6.35
CA SER A 183 27.88 12.36 6.69
C SER A 183 26.51 12.23 7.32
N ILE A 184 25.62 11.50 6.65
CA ILE A 184 24.21 11.36 7.04
C ILE A 184 23.89 9.87 7.26
N VAL A 185 23.34 9.54 8.41
CA VAL A 185 22.85 8.19 8.69
C VAL A 185 21.42 8.08 8.16
N ARG A 186 21.20 7.12 7.26
CA ARG A 186 19.85 6.84 6.71
C ARG A 186 18.89 6.47 7.82
N ASP A 187 17.65 6.88 7.67
CA ASP A 187 16.57 6.58 8.60
C ASP A 187 15.33 6.13 7.83
N VAL A 188 14.31 5.66 8.54
CA VAL A 188 13.01 5.37 7.96
C VAL A 188 12.31 6.68 7.62
N ILE A 189 12.14 6.96 6.34
CA ILE A 189 11.42 8.13 5.84
C ILE A 189 9.96 7.76 5.63
N LYS A 190 9.06 8.51 6.26
CA LYS A 190 7.61 8.32 6.18
C LYS A 190 7.00 9.32 5.20
N ILE A 191 6.31 8.81 4.19
CA ILE A 191 5.57 9.63 3.23
C ILE A 191 4.18 9.89 3.78
N ARG A 192 3.84 11.15 4.04
CA ARG A 192 2.48 11.52 4.47
C ARG A 192 1.49 11.36 3.32
N SER A 193 0.63 10.35 3.41
CA SER A 193 -0.44 10.09 2.44
C SER A 193 -1.68 10.95 2.67
N VAL A 194 -1.87 11.50 3.87
CA VAL A 194 -3.03 12.31 4.27
C VAL A 194 -2.61 13.74 4.57
N LYS A 195 -3.34 14.71 3.99
CA LYS A 195 -3.23 16.14 4.32
C LYS A 195 -4.60 16.66 4.71
N SER A 196 -4.66 17.52 5.74
CA SER A 196 -5.91 18.12 6.22
C SER A 196 -5.76 19.60 6.50
N ARG A 197 -6.83 20.37 6.20
CA ARG A 197 -6.92 21.81 6.53
C ARG A 197 -8.39 22.23 6.56
N PHE A 198 -8.68 23.33 7.19
CA PHE A 198 -9.98 23.98 7.00
C PHE A 198 -9.95 24.85 5.74
N LEU A 199 -11.02 24.78 4.94
CA LEU A 199 -11.27 25.74 3.84
C LEU A 199 -11.82 27.04 4.41
N GLU A 200 -12.84 26.88 5.29
CA GLU A 200 -13.50 27.92 6.07
C GLU A 200 -13.87 27.32 7.45
N PRO A 201 -14.23 28.14 8.44
CA PRO A 201 -14.62 27.63 9.76
C PRO A 201 -15.77 26.60 9.70
N GLY A 202 -15.45 25.37 10.07
CA GLY A 202 -16.35 24.22 10.05
C GLY A 202 -16.35 23.41 8.75
N PHE A 203 -15.67 23.82 7.68
CA PHE A 203 -15.53 23.05 6.44
C PHE A 203 -14.14 22.40 6.35
N LEU A 204 -14.09 21.12 6.60
CA LEU A 204 -12.88 20.33 6.61
C LEU A 204 -12.51 19.82 5.20
N TYR A 205 -11.28 20.06 4.76
CA TYR A 205 -10.69 19.47 3.57
C TYR A 205 -9.68 18.40 3.96
N LEU A 206 -9.86 17.22 3.39
CA LEU A 206 -9.00 16.04 3.55
C LEU A 206 -8.53 15.60 2.17
N ARG A 207 -7.23 15.48 1.97
CA ARG A 207 -6.66 14.91 0.75
C ARG A 207 -5.96 13.60 1.07
N VAL A 208 -6.29 12.56 0.34
CA VAL A 208 -5.59 11.28 0.37
C VAL A 208 -4.86 11.11 -0.96
N ALA A 209 -3.53 11.12 -0.94
CA ALA A 209 -2.70 11.03 -2.15
C ALA A 209 -2.44 9.58 -2.58
N HIS A 210 -2.34 8.66 -1.62
CA HIS A 210 -2.16 7.22 -1.80
C HIS A 210 -2.79 6.45 -0.66
N PHE A 211 -3.13 5.18 -0.88
CA PHE A 211 -3.58 4.27 0.16
C PHE A 211 -2.43 3.35 0.59
N GLN A 212 -1.71 3.77 1.62
CA GLN A 212 -0.63 3.02 2.27
C GLN A 212 -1.16 2.28 3.50
N SER A 213 -0.37 1.37 4.07
CA SER A 213 -0.80 0.56 5.23
C SER A 213 -1.31 1.39 6.41
N ARG A 214 -0.69 2.55 6.66
CA ARG A 214 -1.07 3.45 7.77
C ARG A 214 -2.10 4.51 7.39
N THR A 215 -2.47 4.64 6.12
CA THR A 215 -3.32 5.75 5.66
C THR A 215 -4.65 5.82 6.39
N GLY A 216 -5.25 4.65 6.75
CA GLY A 216 -6.49 4.61 7.53
C GLY A 216 -6.34 5.19 8.95
N GLU A 217 -5.24 4.88 9.63
CA GLU A 217 -4.90 5.44 10.96
C GLU A 217 -4.63 6.94 10.85
N ASP A 218 -3.71 7.34 9.97
CA ASP A 218 -3.34 8.75 9.74
C ASP A 218 -4.58 9.60 9.35
N PHE A 219 -5.56 9.01 8.67
CA PHE A 219 -6.79 9.68 8.28
C PHE A 219 -7.71 9.92 9.47
N ARG A 220 -7.88 8.92 10.34
CA ARG A 220 -8.66 9.06 11.58
C ARG A 220 -8.05 10.10 12.52
N ASP A 221 -6.73 10.04 12.70
CA ASP A 221 -5.99 11.00 13.52
C ASP A 221 -6.13 12.43 12.98
N ALA A 222 -6.06 12.59 11.65
CA ALA A 222 -6.24 13.88 11.00
C ALA A 222 -7.65 14.44 11.23
N ILE A 223 -8.70 13.63 11.14
CA ILE A 223 -10.08 14.04 11.44
C ILE A 223 -10.21 14.43 12.91
N GLN A 224 -9.77 13.57 13.82
CA GLN A 224 -9.89 13.80 15.26
C GLN A 224 -9.21 15.11 15.67
N LYS A 225 -7.97 15.32 15.22
CA LYS A 225 -7.24 16.57 15.47
C LYS A 225 -8.01 17.79 14.97
N ARG A 226 -8.61 17.75 13.78
CA ARG A 226 -9.37 18.87 13.22
C ARG A 226 -10.69 19.11 13.95
N ILE A 227 -11.36 18.09 14.42
CA ILE A 227 -12.56 18.22 15.26
C ILE A 227 -12.22 18.93 16.56
N GLU A 228 -11.14 18.53 17.22
CA GLU A 228 -10.66 19.15 18.46
C GLU A 228 -10.28 20.65 18.26
N GLU A 229 -9.61 20.97 17.16
CA GLU A 229 -9.27 22.34 16.80
C GLU A 229 -10.50 23.20 16.51
N ASN A 230 -11.53 22.65 15.84
CA ASN A 230 -12.74 23.38 15.46
C ASN A 230 -13.65 23.74 16.61
N LYS A 231 -13.66 22.94 17.70
CA LYS A 231 -14.48 23.12 18.92
C LYS A 231 -15.99 23.22 18.66
N LYS A 232 -16.46 22.95 17.47
CA LYS A 232 -17.85 22.98 17.03
C LYS A 232 -18.10 21.82 16.07
N PRO A 233 -19.35 21.36 15.88
CA PRO A 233 -19.66 20.40 14.85
C PRO A 233 -19.18 20.86 13.46
N LEU A 234 -18.73 19.92 12.63
CA LEU A 234 -18.36 20.20 11.25
C LEU A 234 -19.64 20.57 10.46
N LYS A 235 -19.50 21.53 9.56
CA LYS A 235 -20.56 21.95 8.62
C LYS A 235 -20.52 21.16 7.33
N GLY A 236 -19.37 20.60 6.99
CA GLY A 236 -19.15 19.79 5.81
C GLY A 236 -17.70 19.33 5.67
N VAL A 237 -17.53 18.29 4.87
CA VAL A 237 -16.22 17.67 4.58
C VAL A 237 -16.03 17.55 3.08
N VAL A 238 -14.86 17.90 2.59
CA VAL A 238 -14.41 17.63 1.23
C VAL A 238 -13.27 16.59 1.30
N LEU A 239 -13.51 15.42 0.72
CA LEU A 239 -12.52 14.35 0.57
C LEU A 239 -11.98 14.38 -0.87
N ASP A 240 -10.71 14.73 -1.04
CA ASP A 240 -10.06 14.82 -2.35
C ASP A 240 -9.24 13.54 -2.64
N LEU A 241 -9.73 12.77 -3.61
CA LEU A 241 -9.12 11.55 -4.14
C LEU A 241 -8.60 11.72 -5.57
N ARG A 242 -8.57 12.93 -6.11
CA ARG A 242 -8.08 13.20 -7.48
C ARG A 242 -6.61 12.82 -7.62
N ASN A 243 -6.26 12.19 -8.74
CA ASN A 243 -4.92 11.68 -9.03
C ASN A 243 -4.38 10.69 -7.97
N ASN A 244 -5.27 9.97 -7.29
CA ASN A 244 -4.91 8.93 -6.34
C ASN A 244 -5.11 7.55 -7.01
N PRO A 245 -4.03 6.84 -7.39
CA PRO A 245 -4.12 5.57 -8.13
C PRO A 245 -4.58 4.39 -7.25
N GLY A 246 -4.88 4.63 -5.98
CA GLY A 246 -5.30 3.61 -5.03
C GLY A 246 -4.17 3.14 -4.11
N GLY A 247 -4.16 1.85 -3.80
CA GLY A 247 -3.20 1.18 -2.92
C GLY A 247 -3.85 0.08 -2.08
N VAL A 248 -3.61 0.08 -0.77
CA VAL A 248 -4.01 -0.97 0.16
C VAL A 248 -5.52 -0.99 0.38
N LEU A 249 -6.15 -2.13 0.11
CA LEU A 249 -7.60 -2.34 0.29
C LEU A 249 -8.06 -2.02 1.72
N GLY A 250 -7.34 -2.51 2.73
CA GLY A 250 -7.68 -2.25 4.14
C GLY A 250 -7.70 -0.76 4.51
N ALA A 251 -6.86 0.06 3.86
CA ALA A 251 -6.88 1.51 4.07
C ALA A 251 -8.13 2.16 3.43
N ALA A 252 -8.57 1.67 2.26
CA ALA A 252 -9.82 2.14 1.66
C ALA A 252 -11.03 1.79 2.54
N VAL A 253 -11.07 0.56 3.06
CA VAL A 253 -12.10 0.14 4.02
C VAL A 253 -12.10 1.04 5.24
N ALA A 254 -10.94 1.32 5.85
CA ALA A 254 -10.82 2.16 7.04
C ALA A 254 -11.24 3.63 6.80
N ILE A 255 -11.00 4.17 5.60
CA ILE A 255 -11.43 5.52 5.22
C ILE A 255 -12.95 5.56 4.97
N SER A 256 -13.50 4.55 4.30
CA SER A 256 -14.96 4.46 4.09
C SER A 256 -15.70 4.31 5.42
N ASP A 257 -15.18 3.46 6.31
CA ASP A 257 -15.69 3.21 7.65
C ASP A 257 -15.75 4.49 8.51
N ALA A 258 -14.78 5.40 8.34
CA ALA A 258 -14.74 6.68 9.05
C ALA A 258 -15.95 7.60 8.79
N PHE A 259 -16.73 7.34 7.74
CA PHE A 259 -17.91 8.12 7.36
C PHE A 259 -19.23 7.35 7.49
N LEU A 260 -19.21 6.10 7.91
CA LEU A 260 -20.39 5.23 7.93
C LEU A 260 -20.59 4.64 9.33
N ASP A 261 -21.84 4.56 9.79
CA ASP A 261 -22.21 3.87 11.02
C ASP A 261 -22.48 2.38 10.78
N GLU A 262 -22.96 2.02 9.61
CA GLU A 262 -23.34 0.66 9.22
C GLU A 262 -23.37 0.48 7.70
N GLY A 263 -23.59 -0.74 7.27
CA GLY A 263 -23.74 -1.07 5.86
C GLY A 263 -22.45 -1.61 5.23
N LYS A 264 -22.62 -2.15 4.03
CA LYS A 264 -21.51 -2.71 3.26
C LYS A 264 -20.60 -1.61 2.71
N ILE A 265 -19.31 -1.84 2.73
CA ILE A 265 -18.30 -0.96 2.10
C ILE A 265 -17.90 -1.51 0.73
N VAL A 266 -17.46 -2.76 0.69
CA VAL A 266 -17.00 -3.44 -0.52
C VAL A 266 -17.03 -4.94 -0.29
N TYR A 267 -17.21 -5.71 -1.36
CA TYR A 267 -16.99 -7.15 -1.31
C TYR A 267 -16.16 -7.61 -2.50
N THR A 268 -15.53 -8.78 -2.37
CA THR A 268 -14.70 -9.35 -3.41
C THR A 268 -15.24 -10.71 -3.85
N GLU A 269 -15.09 -11.01 -5.14
CA GLU A 269 -15.41 -12.33 -5.70
C GLU A 269 -14.25 -12.83 -6.53
N GLY A 270 -13.84 -14.06 -6.28
CA GLY A 270 -12.82 -14.75 -7.05
C GLY A 270 -13.09 -16.25 -7.14
N ARG A 271 -12.21 -16.95 -7.84
CA ARG A 271 -12.37 -18.38 -8.11
C ARG A 271 -12.27 -19.24 -6.85
N VAL A 272 -11.36 -18.90 -5.95
CA VAL A 272 -11.14 -19.66 -4.71
C VAL A 272 -11.97 -19.08 -3.56
N LYS A 273 -12.37 -19.93 -2.61
CA LYS A 273 -13.25 -19.55 -1.49
C LYS A 273 -12.65 -18.39 -0.66
N ASP A 274 -11.36 -18.43 -0.39
CA ASP A 274 -10.66 -17.43 0.42
C ASP A 274 -10.50 -16.06 -0.26
N SER A 275 -10.83 -15.95 -1.55
CA SER A 275 -10.88 -14.67 -2.27
C SER A 275 -12.22 -13.95 -2.16
N LYS A 276 -13.22 -14.55 -1.49
CA LYS A 276 -14.52 -13.94 -1.21
C LYS A 276 -14.46 -13.27 0.15
N LEU A 277 -14.30 -11.96 0.14
CA LEU A 277 -14.26 -11.13 1.35
C LEU A 277 -15.43 -10.15 1.34
N ASP A 278 -15.94 -9.82 2.51
CA ASP A 278 -17.05 -8.89 2.71
C ASP A 278 -16.66 -7.90 3.82
N PHE A 279 -16.67 -6.60 3.50
CA PHE A 279 -16.29 -5.55 4.43
C PHE A 279 -17.49 -4.66 4.70
N ASN A 280 -17.80 -4.53 6.00
CA ASN A 280 -18.93 -3.76 6.49
C ASN A 280 -18.44 -2.65 7.43
N ALA A 281 -19.15 -1.54 7.43
CA ALA A 281 -18.87 -0.41 8.30
C ALA A 281 -19.26 -0.69 9.75
N LYS A 282 -18.59 0.01 10.66
CA LYS A 282 -18.80 -0.06 12.10
C LYS A 282 -18.89 1.35 12.69
N PRO A 283 -19.85 1.60 13.58
CA PRO A 283 -19.97 2.92 14.21
C PRO A 283 -18.73 3.26 15.06
N PRO A 284 -18.43 4.56 15.28
CA PRO A 284 -19.23 5.71 14.84
C PRO A 284 -18.76 6.34 13.53
N ASP A 285 -19.66 7.01 12.79
CA ASP A 285 -19.30 8.04 11.80
C ASP A 285 -18.53 9.17 12.50
N LEU A 286 -17.25 9.32 12.15
CA LEU A 286 -16.35 10.26 12.83
C LEU A 286 -16.71 11.74 12.62
N VAL A 287 -17.47 12.06 11.57
CA VAL A 287 -17.88 13.42 11.27
C VAL A 287 -19.34 13.72 11.66
N ALA A 288 -19.96 12.79 12.41
CA ALA A 288 -21.27 12.92 13.04
C ALA A 288 -22.36 13.39 12.05
N GLY A 289 -22.45 12.78 10.87
CA GLY A 289 -23.45 13.08 9.85
C GLY A 289 -23.20 14.36 9.06
N ALA A 290 -22.09 15.06 9.24
CA ALA A 290 -21.76 16.24 8.42
C ALA A 290 -21.79 15.90 6.92
N PRO A 291 -22.34 16.75 6.04
CA PRO A 291 -22.34 16.53 4.59
C PRO A 291 -20.93 16.27 4.05
N VAL A 292 -20.79 15.30 3.15
CA VAL A 292 -19.53 14.93 2.54
C VAL A 292 -19.59 15.07 1.02
N VAL A 293 -18.56 15.68 0.44
CA VAL A 293 -18.31 15.71 -1.00
C VAL A 293 -17.00 14.97 -1.26
N VAL A 294 -17.00 14.04 -2.20
CA VAL A 294 -15.80 13.33 -2.64
C VAL A 294 -15.40 13.80 -4.03
N LEU A 295 -14.18 14.28 -4.19
CA LEU A 295 -13.63 14.71 -5.48
C LEU A 295 -12.86 13.58 -6.14
N ILE A 296 -13.22 13.23 -7.37
CA ILE A 296 -12.56 12.23 -8.20
C ILE A 296 -12.20 12.77 -9.59
N ASN A 297 -11.27 12.10 -10.27
CA ASN A 297 -10.96 12.32 -11.68
C ASN A 297 -10.41 11.02 -12.31
N GLU A 298 -9.98 11.09 -13.57
CA GLU A 298 -9.45 9.96 -14.35
C GLU A 298 -8.21 9.31 -13.71
N GLY A 299 -7.51 10.02 -12.81
CA GLY A 299 -6.40 9.49 -12.02
C GLY A 299 -6.81 8.83 -10.70
N SER A 300 -8.11 8.82 -10.38
CA SER A 300 -8.66 8.12 -9.21
C SER A 300 -8.91 6.66 -9.57
N ALA A 301 -8.21 5.72 -8.92
CA ALA A 301 -8.31 4.31 -9.29
C ALA A 301 -8.34 3.38 -8.06
N SER A 302 -8.88 2.15 -8.24
CA SER A 302 -8.77 1.06 -7.27
C SER A 302 -9.33 1.43 -5.89
N ALA A 303 -8.49 1.53 -4.84
CA ALA A 303 -8.89 1.91 -3.48
C ALA A 303 -9.66 3.24 -3.42
N SER A 304 -9.33 4.22 -4.30
CA SER A 304 -10.10 5.47 -4.42
C SER A 304 -11.52 5.22 -4.91
N GLU A 305 -11.68 4.28 -5.84
CA GLU A 305 -12.99 3.91 -6.39
C GLU A 305 -13.83 3.12 -5.39
N ILE A 306 -13.18 2.33 -4.53
CA ILE A 306 -13.86 1.66 -3.41
C ILE A 306 -14.47 2.71 -2.48
N VAL A 307 -13.69 3.72 -2.06
CA VAL A 307 -14.18 4.78 -1.16
C VAL A 307 -15.31 5.57 -1.83
N ALA A 308 -15.10 6.03 -3.06
CA ALA A 308 -16.12 6.81 -3.79
C ALA A 308 -17.40 6.00 -4.00
N GLY A 309 -17.28 4.74 -4.47
CA GLY A 309 -18.41 3.85 -4.73
C GLY A 309 -19.16 3.46 -3.46
N ALA A 310 -18.46 3.18 -2.37
CA ALA A 310 -19.08 2.88 -1.09
C ALA A 310 -19.91 4.07 -0.57
N LEU A 311 -19.33 5.26 -0.53
CA LEU A 311 -20.00 6.46 -0.03
C LEU A 311 -21.14 6.92 -0.94
N GLN A 312 -21.02 6.71 -2.27
CA GLN A 312 -22.10 6.96 -3.23
C GLN A 312 -23.28 6.00 -3.04
N ASP A 313 -23.01 4.69 -3.03
CA ASP A 313 -24.06 3.67 -2.90
C ASP A 313 -24.79 3.74 -1.55
N GLN A 314 -24.08 4.05 -0.47
CA GLN A 314 -24.65 4.30 0.85
C GLN A 314 -25.34 5.68 0.96
N LYS A 315 -25.34 6.49 -0.09
CA LYS A 315 -25.90 7.87 -0.12
C LYS A 315 -25.31 8.76 0.97
N ARG A 316 -24.06 8.48 1.35
CA ARG A 316 -23.36 9.22 2.41
C ARG A 316 -22.64 10.46 1.89
N ALA A 317 -22.21 10.44 0.63
CA ALA A 317 -21.51 11.54 0.00
C ALA A 317 -22.03 11.82 -1.41
N VAL A 318 -21.83 13.06 -1.86
CA VAL A 318 -21.97 13.45 -3.27
C VAL A 318 -20.60 13.30 -3.93
N ILE A 319 -20.54 12.57 -5.03
CA ILE A 319 -19.32 12.38 -5.81
C ILE A 319 -19.26 13.46 -6.88
N MET A 320 -18.16 14.22 -6.91
CA MET A 320 -18.01 15.37 -7.82
C MET A 320 -16.70 15.25 -8.63
N GLY A 321 -16.75 15.65 -9.90
CA GLY A 321 -15.59 15.74 -10.77
C GLY A 321 -15.77 15.00 -12.08
N ARG A 322 -14.85 14.08 -12.40
CA ARG A 322 -14.88 13.29 -13.64
C ARG A 322 -14.89 11.80 -13.32
N GLU A 323 -15.33 11.01 -14.29
CA GLU A 323 -15.28 9.56 -14.23
C GLU A 323 -13.90 9.06 -13.80
N SER A 324 -13.87 8.06 -12.93
CA SER A 324 -12.65 7.46 -12.42
C SER A 324 -12.06 6.43 -13.41
N PHE A 325 -10.93 5.84 -13.08
CA PHE A 325 -10.13 5.01 -13.99
C PHE A 325 -10.79 3.68 -14.39
N GLY A 326 -11.52 3.03 -13.48
CA GLY A 326 -12.15 1.72 -13.73
C GLY A 326 -11.26 0.52 -13.42
N LYS A 327 -10.52 0.54 -12.30
CA LYS A 327 -9.73 -0.61 -11.85
C LYS A 327 -10.45 -1.40 -10.75
N GLY A 328 -11.16 -2.47 -11.14
CA GLY A 328 -11.95 -3.33 -10.25
C GLY A 328 -11.29 -4.67 -9.88
N SER A 329 -9.97 -4.83 -10.08
CA SER A 329 -9.26 -6.08 -9.83
C SER A 329 -8.42 -6.04 -8.54
N VAL A 330 -8.45 -7.14 -7.78
CA VAL A 330 -7.66 -7.36 -6.56
C VAL A 330 -6.38 -8.11 -6.92
N GLN A 331 -5.22 -7.54 -6.60
CA GLN A 331 -3.94 -8.22 -6.72
C GLN A 331 -3.50 -8.73 -5.37
N THR A 332 -3.21 -10.04 -5.30
CA THR A 332 -2.58 -10.67 -4.14
C THR A 332 -1.10 -10.84 -4.40
N ILE A 333 -0.30 -10.57 -3.39
CA ILE A 333 1.15 -10.73 -3.44
C ILE A 333 1.51 -12.03 -2.72
N PHE A 334 2.17 -12.92 -3.44
CA PHE A 334 2.69 -14.19 -2.92
C PHE A 334 4.22 -14.09 -2.86
N PRO A 335 4.81 -13.90 -1.66
CA PRO A 335 6.27 -13.92 -1.51
C PRO A 335 6.84 -15.27 -1.93
N MET A 336 8.01 -15.23 -2.58
CA MET A 336 8.74 -16.43 -3.01
C MET A 336 10.08 -16.54 -2.26
N SER A 337 10.73 -17.70 -2.31
CA SER A 337 11.92 -18.03 -1.50
C SER A 337 13.19 -17.29 -1.91
N ASN A 338 13.20 -16.59 -3.05
CA ASN A 338 14.36 -15.88 -3.61
C ASN A 338 14.23 -14.36 -3.53
N ASP A 339 13.61 -13.84 -2.48
CA ASP A 339 13.30 -12.41 -2.29
C ASP A 339 12.46 -11.79 -3.42
N SER A 340 11.87 -12.61 -4.28
CA SER A 340 10.92 -12.20 -5.31
C SER A 340 9.48 -12.38 -4.85
N ALA A 341 8.51 -11.97 -5.66
CA ALA A 341 7.12 -12.22 -5.39
C ALA A 341 6.30 -12.39 -6.68
N LEU A 342 5.23 -13.16 -6.56
CA LEU A 342 4.19 -13.24 -7.57
C LEU A 342 3.09 -12.25 -7.22
N LYS A 343 2.83 -11.29 -8.09
CA LYS A 343 1.66 -10.41 -8.03
C LYS A 343 0.62 -10.97 -8.99
N LEU A 344 -0.51 -11.40 -8.45
CA LEU A 344 -1.54 -12.12 -9.21
C LEU A 344 -2.92 -11.53 -8.96
N THR A 345 -3.71 -11.37 -10.02
CA THR A 345 -5.12 -11.02 -9.91
C THR A 345 -5.91 -12.23 -9.42
N THR A 346 -6.44 -12.15 -8.20
CA THR A 346 -7.13 -13.26 -7.53
C THR A 346 -8.63 -13.05 -7.37
N ALA A 347 -9.10 -11.80 -7.45
CA ALA A 347 -10.51 -11.47 -7.31
C ALA A 347 -10.86 -10.16 -8.03
N ARG A 348 -12.14 -9.89 -8.14
CA ARG A 348 -12.71 -8.57 -8.47
C ARG A 348 -13.44 -8.03 -7.26
N TYR A 349 -13.49 -6.71 -7.12
CA TYR A 349 -14.30 -6.07 -6.09
C TYR A 349 -15.50 -5.34 -6.69
N TYR A 350 -16.53 -5.28 -5.86
CA TYR A 350 -17.84 -4.74 -6.20
C TYR A 350 -18.27 -3.74 -5.14
N THR A 351 -18.96 -2.71 -5.57
CA THR A 351 -19.54 -1.72 -4.66
C THR A 351 -20.68 -2.33 -3.85
N PRO A 352 -21.18 -1.68 -2.79
CA PRO A 352 -22.30 -2.18 -1.99
C PRO A 352 -23.54 -2.59 -2.80
N SER A 353 -23.84 -1.87 -3.87
CA SER A 353 -24.99 -2.14 -4.76
C SER A 353 -24.75 -3.29 -5.76
N GLY A 354 -23.53 -3.87 -5.79
CA GLY A 354 -23.19 -4.94 -6.71
C GLY A 354 -22.64 -4.48 -8.06
N ARG A 355 -22.36 -3.18 -8.24
CA ARG A 355 -21.73 -2.68 -9.47
C ARG A 355 -20.29 -3.15 -9.57
N SER A 356 -19.89 -3.63 -10.75
CA SER A 356 -18.48 -3.84 -11.07
C SER A 356 -17.82 -2.48 -11.35
N ILE A 357 -16.64 -2.27 -10.80
CA ILE A 357 -15.82 -1.09 -11.11
C ILE A 357 -14.94 -1.35 -12.33
N GLN A 358 -14.67 -2.62 -12.66
CA GLN A 358 -13.73 -2.98 -13.72
C GLN A 358 -14.16 -2.43 -15.09
N ALA A 359 -13.35 -1.55 -15.66
CA ALA A 359 -13.54 -0.86 -16.93
C ALA A 359 -14.75 0.09 -16.99
N GLU A 360 -15.47 0.29 -15.87
CA GLU A 360 -16.64 1.18 -15.78
C GLU A 360 -16.39 2.39 -14.89
N GLY A 361 -15.46 2.27 -13.92
CA GLY A 361 -15.18 3.34 -12.98
C GLY A 361 -16.34 3.72 -12.07
N ILE A 362 -16.19 4.88 -11.45
CA ILE A 362 -17.25 5.56 -10.67
C ILE A 362 -17.65 6.82 -11.44
N LEU A 363 -18.90 6.88 -11.84
CA LEU A 363 -19.48 8.07 -12.45
C LEU A 363 -19.81 9.09 -11.34
N PRO A 364 -19.37 10.36 -11.47
CA PRO A 364 -19.71 11.38 -10.49
C PRO A 364 -21.19 11.77 -10.57
N ASP A 365 -21.75 12.19 -9.44
CA ASP A 365 -23.12 12.74 -9.37
C ASP A 365 -23.17 14.16 -9.95
N ILE A 366 -22.05 14.89 -9.89
CA ILE A 366 -21.86 16.24 -10.42
C ILE A 366 -20.53 16.29 -11.19
N VAL A 367 -20.59 16.66 -12.47
CA VAL A 367 -19.44 16.84 -13.36
C VAL A 367 -18.86 18.25 -13.27
#